data_c8c78012c1091c6620075d9359622d96
#
_entry.id   c8c78012c1091c6620075d9359622d96
#
_cell.length_a   1.000
_cell.length_b   1.000
_cell.length_c   1.000
_cell.angle_alpha   90.00
_cell.angle_beta   90.00
_cell.angle_gamma   90.00
#
_symmetry.space_group_name_H-M   'P 1'
#
loop_
_entity.id
_entity.type
_entity.pdbx_description
1 polymer ?
#
loop_
_entity_poly.entity_id
_entity_poly.type
_entity_poly.pdbx_seq_one_letter_code
_entity_poly.pdbx_strand_id
1 'polypeptide(L)'
;MSQPLWSPTESRVKSSNMTRYLEFLKRENGLSFKNYEELHQWSVSSIPDFWESIWKFFTVKSSVPYSRVSGKLEMPGTKWFEGARLNFAENLLKFRDDREAIVSCGEDRPVRRVSYRELYHQVVRAAAGLKGLGVQRGDRVAGYMP
;
A
#
# COMPACT_ATOMS: atom_id res chain seq x y z
N MET A 1 2.80 36.77 4.22
CA MET A 1 2.50 35.33 4.13
C MET A 1 1.29 35.17 3.19
N SER A 2 1.38 34.38 2.17
CA SER A 2 0.26 34.14 1.26
C SER A 2 -0.83 33.33 1.99
N GLN A 3 -2.09 33.74 1.86
CA GLN A 3 -3.20 32.96 2.39
C GLN A 3 -3.30 31.62 1.62
N PRO A 4 -3.57 30.49 2.32
CA PRO A 4 -3.76 29.21 1.65
C PRO A 4 -5.00 29.28 0.74
N LEU A 5 -4.88 28.78 -0.49
CA LEU A 5 -5.98 28.74 -1.44
C LEU A 5 -7.09 27.75 -1.04
N TRP A 6 -6.73 26.76 -0.22
CA TRP A 6 -7.64 25.76 0.29
C TRP A 6 -7.10 25.15 1.59
N SER A 7 -8.00 24.75 2.48
CA SER A 7 -7.69 23.96 3.67
C SER A 7 -8.77 22.89 3.90
N PRO A 8 -8.40 21.70 4.41
CA PRO A 8 -9.38 20.65 4.70
C PRO A 8 -10.31 21.06 5.86
N THR A 9 -11.56 20.59 5.81
CA THR A 9 -12.46 20.71 6.95
C THR A 9 -12.01 19.83 8.13
N GLU A 10 -12.40 20.16 9.35
CA GLU A 10 -12.05 19.36 10.53
C GLU A 10 -12.52 17.91 10.42
N SER A 11 -13.72 17.67 9.87
CA SER A 11 -14.24 16.32 9.66
C SER A 11 -13.36 15.50 8.72
N ARG A 12 -12.86 16.13 7.65
CA ARG A 12 -11.95 15.49 6.69
C ARG A 12 -10.59 15.17 7.34
N VAL A 13 -10.07 16.06 8.17
CA VAL A 13 -8.84 15.80 8.94
C VAL A 13 -9.05 14.61 9.87
N LYS A 14 -10.11 14.62 10.69
CA LYS A 14 -10.42 13.54 11.65
C LYS A 14 -10.62 12.17 10.99
N SER A 15 -11.18 12.12 9.78
CA SER A 15 -11.40 10.88 9.03
C SER A 15 -10.21 10.43 8.17
N SER A 16 -9.14 11.20 8.12
CA SER A 16 -7.99 10.93 7.26
C SER A 16 -7.16 9.73 7.73
N ASN A 17 -6.49 9.07 6.78
CA ASN A 17 -5.54 8.02 7.12
C ASN A 17 -4.34 8.55 7.93
N MET A 18 -3.99 9.81 7.77
CA MET A 18 -2.94 10.46 8.57
C MET A 18 -3.33 10.49 10.05
N THR A 19 -4.56 10.92 10.38
CA THR A 19 -5.05 10.91 11.76
C THR A 19 -5.05 9.50 12.34
N ARG A 20 -5.56 8.51 11.59
CA ARG A 20 -5.54 7.11 12.02
C ARG A 20 -4.12 6.58 12.24
N TYR A 21 -3.18 6.98 11.42
CA TYR A 21 -1.77 6.61 11.57
C TYR A 21 -1.14 7.23 12.82
N LEU A 22 -1.41 8.51 13.11
CA LEU A 22 -0.95 9.17 14.32
C LEU A 22 -1.52 8.49 15.59
N GLU A 23 -2.81 8.13 15.57
CA GLU A 23 -3.45 7.37 16.65
C GLU A 23 -2.81 5.98 16.83
N PHE A 24 -2.51 5.31 15.72
CA PHE A 24 -1.79 4.03 15.73
C PHE A 24 -0.40 4.18 16.34
N LEU A 25 0.40 5.16 15.93
CA LEU A 25 1.73 5.42 16.48
C LEU A 25 1.68 5.70 17.99
N LYS A 26 0.70 6.48 18.43
CA LYS A 26 0.49 6.77 19.85
C LYS A 26 0.17 5.49 20.64
N ARG A 27 -0.70 4.64 20.11
CA ARG A 27 -1.14 3.42 20.79
C ARG A 27 -0.06 2.33 20.81
N GLU A 28 0.57 2.07 19.67
CA GLU A 28 1.47 0.93 19.50
C GLU A 28 2.94 1.25 19.83
N ASN A 29 3.36 2.51 19.61
CA ASN A 29 4.75 2.93 19.76
C ASN A 29 4.95 3.95 20.89
N GLY A 30 3.86 4.47 21.50
CA GLY A 30 3.93 5.53 22.52
C GLY A 30 4.37 6.90 21.94
N LEU A 31 4.36 7.06 20.61
CA LEU A 31 4.82 8.27 19.93
C LEU A 31 3.66 9.24 19.71
N SER A 32 3.89 10.52 20.02
CA SER A 32 2.94 11.60 19.78
C SER A 32 3.64 12.76 19.10
N PHE A 33 3.03 13.30 18.06
CA PHE A 33 3.53 14.40 17.26
C PHE A 33 2.54 15.56 17.28
N LYS A 34 3.04 16.77 17.50
CA LYS A 34 2.21 17.99 17.56
C LYS A 34 1.77 18.46 16.17
N ASN A 35 2.57 18.18 15.15
CA ASN A 35 2.35 18.64 13.79
C ASN A 35 3.02 17.68 12.78
N TYR A 36 2.81 17.95 11.50
CA TYR A 36 3.42 17.18 10.42
C TYR A 36 4.95 17.25 10.40
N GLU A 37 5.52 18.38 10.77
CA GLU A 37 6.97 18.60 10.77
C GLU A 37 7.68 17.66 11.75
N GLU A 38 7.14 17.49 12.96
CA GLU A 38 7.67 16.53 13.93
C GLU A 38 7.58 15.09 13.44
N LEU A 39 6.46 14.73 12.83
CA LEU A 39 6.29 13.40 12.22
C LEU A 39 7.29 13.18 11.07
N HIS A 40 7.45 14.17 10.19
CA HIS A 40 8.40 14.10 9.09
C HIS A 40 9.84 13.98 9.62
N GLN A 41 10.23 14.80 10.58
CA GLN A 41 11.56 14.74 11.18
C GLN A 41 11.83 13.35 11.78
N TRP A 42 10.88 12.79 12.50
CA TRP A 42 11.00 11.41 12.99
C TRP A 42 11.13 10.41 11.85
N SER A 43 10.33 10.51 10.80
CA SER A 43 10.36 9.57 9.68
C SER A 43 11.69 9.51 8.95
N VAL A 44 12.44 10.62 8.92
CA VAL A 44 13.77 10.70 8.27
C VAL A 44 14.92 10.44 9.22
N SER A 45 14.75 10.60 10.53
CA SER A 45 15.79 10.31 11.54
C SER A 45 15.72 8.87 12.06
N SER A 46 14.54 8.26 12.10
CA SER A 46 14.28 6.89 12.56
C SER A 46 13.70 6.03 11.43
N ILE A 47 14.39 6.00 10.30
CA ILE A 47 13.93 5.37 9.06
C ILE A 47 13.46 3.91 9.26
N PRO A 48 14.20 3.02 9.95
CA PRO A 48 13.72 1.65 10.17
C PRO A 48 12.41 1.59 10.97
N ASP A 49 12.30 2.36 12.04
CA ASP A 49 11.11 2.38 12.91
C ASP A 49 9.89 2.94 12.16
N PHE A 50 10.10 3.98 11.35
CA PHE A 50 9.06 4.51 10.48
C PHE A 50 8.53 3.44 9.51
N TRP A 51 9.41 2.76 8.78
CA TRP A 51 8.99 1.75 7.81
C TRP A 51 8.39 0.50 8.48
N GLU A 52 8.88 0.12 9.65
CA GLU A 52 8.25 -0.94 10.43
C GLU A 52 6.83 -0.58 10.86
N SER A 53 6.63 0.67 11.32
CA SER A 53 5.32 1.14 11.70
C SER A 53 4.34 1.19 10.51
N ILE A 54 4.81 1.57 9.31
CA ILE A 54 4.04 1.51 8.06
C ILE A 54 3.63 0.08 7.72
N TRP A 55 4.57 -0.88 7.82
CA TRP A 55 4.28 -2.29 7.60
C TRP A 55 3.16 -2.80 8.51
N LYS A 56 3.25 -2.48 9.79
CA LYS A 56 2.25 -2.86 10.81
C LYS A 56 0.92 -2.15 10.60
N PHE A 57 0.93 -0.84 10.38
CA PHE A 57 -0.28 -0.04 10.16
C PHE A 57 -1.09 -0.52 8.96
N PHE A 58 -0.44 -0.81 7.86
CA PHE A 58 -1.09 -1.34 6.68
C PHE A 58 -1.31 -2.85 6.71
N THR A 59 -0.93 -3.53 7.80
CA THR A 59 -1.08 -5.00 7.91
C THR A 59 -0.59 -5.71 6.65
N VAL A 60 0.66 -5.47 6.28
CA VAL A 60 1.25 -6.07 5.08
C VAL A 60 1.31 -7.59 5.25
N LYS A 61 0.70 -8.31 4.29
CA LYS A 61 0.69 -9.77 4.28
C LYS A 61 2.00 -10.30 3.73
N SER A 62 2.63 -11.20 4.47
CA SER A 62 3.82 -11.91 4.04
C SER A 62 3.72 -13.39 4.41
N SER A 63 4.16 -14.27 3.51
CA SER A 63 4.23 -15.71 3.75
C SER A 63 5.44 -16.11 4.60
N VAL A 64 6.48 -15.28 4.60
CA VAL A 64 7.64 -15.40 5.47
C VAL A 64 7.88 -14.03 6.10
N PRO A 65 7.97 -13.92 7.44
CA PRO A 65 8.25 -12.66 8.10
C PRO A 65 9.66 -12.16 7.78
N TYR A 66 9.88 -10.85 7.93
CA TYR A 66 11.22 -10.27 7.83
C TYR A 66 12.02 -10.59 9.11
N SER A 67 13.34 -10.71 8.95
CA SER A 67 14.30 -10.80 10.04
C SER A 67 14.82 -9.44 10.50
N ARG A 68 14.85 -8.47 9.58
CA ARG A 68 15.34 -7.11 9.80
C ARG A 68 14.65 -6.13 8.85
N VAL A 69 14.27 -4.95 9.36
CA VAL A 69 13.57 -3.92 8.57
C VAL A 69 14.45 -3.32 7.49
N SER A 70 15.68 -2.97 7.85
CA SER A 70 16.66 -2.46 6.86
C SER A 70 18.06 -2.97 7.16
N GLY A 71 18.85 -3.14 6.11
CA GLY A 71 20.27 -3.31 6.18
C GLY A 71 21.00 -1.97 6.38
N LYS A 72 22.22 -1.88 5.85
CA LYS A 72 22.94 -0.61 5.74
C LYS A 72 22.14 0.34 4.85
N LEU A 73 21.91 1.55 5.35
CA LEU A 73 21.23 2.61 4.58
C LEU A 73 22.22 3.21 3.58
N GLU A 74 22.02 2.92 2.31
CA GLU A 74 22.84 3.41 1.20
C GLU A 74 21.98 3.59 -0.06
N MET A 75 22.36 4.55 -0.88
CA MET A 75 21.64 4.86 -2.10
C MET A 75 22.57 4.72 -3.34
N PRO A 76 22.28 3.82 -4.28
CA PRO A 76 21.27 2.76 -4.23
C PRO A 76 21.76 1.54 -3.45
N GLY A 77 20.88 0.64 -3.02
CA GLY A 77 21.28 -0.67 -2.52
C GLY A 77 20.75 -1.09 -1.17
N THR A 78 20.09 -0.19 -0.43
CA THR A 78 19.47 -0.55 0.85
C THR A 78 18.53 -1.76 0.70
N LYS A 79 18.78 -2.79 1.48
CA LYS A 79 17.90 -3.96 1.56
C LYS A 79 16.81 -3.71 2.59
N TRP A 80 15.57 -3.81 2.16
CA TRP A 80 14.38 -3.59 3.00
C TRP A 80 13.69 -4.89 3.34
N PHE A 81 13.23 -5.01 4.59
CA PHE A 81 12.48 -6.16 5.11
C PHE A 81 13.11 -7.50 4.73
N GLU A 82 14.39 -7.64 5.09
CA GLU A 82 15.20 -8.79 4.70
C GLU A 82 14.58 -10.11 5.15
N GLY A 83 14.55 -11.07 4.23
CA GLY A 83 13.96 -12.39 4.44
C GLY A 83 12.46 -12.45 4.18
N ALA A 84 11.74 -11.32 4.16
CA ALA A 84 10.31 -11.32 3.90
C ALA A 84 10.00 -11.89 2.50
N ARG A 85 8.91 -12.65 2.44
CA ARG A 85 8.33 -13.12 1.17
C ARG A 85 6.87 -12.74 1.13
N LEU A 86 6.52 -11.97 0.12
CA LEU A 86 5.16 -11.48 -0.04
C LEU A 86 4.74 -11.50 -1.51
N ASN A 87 3.44 -11.54 -1.72
CA ASN A 87 2.83 -11.40 -3.02
C ASN A 87 2.19 -10.02 -3.13
N PHE A 88 2.59 -9.24 -4.14
CA PHE A 88 2.08 -7.89 -4.34
C PHE A 88 0.57 -7.88 -4.64
N ALA A 89 0.11 -8.78 -5.53
CA ALA A 89 -1.31 -8.88 -5.87
C ALA A 89 -2.17 -9.28 -4.66
N GLU A 90 -1.68 -10.18 -3.78
CA GLU A 90 -2.38 -10.54 -2.56
C GLU A 90 -2.60 -9.34 -1.63
N ASN A 91 -1.60 -8.47 -1.53
CA ASN A 91 -1.69 -7.26 -0.72
C ASN A 91 -2.65 -6.23 -1.34
N LEU A 92 -2.65 -6.07 -2.67
CA LEU A 92 -3.61 -5.20 -3.36
C LEU A 92 -5.05 -5.71 -3.25
N LEU A 93 -5.25 -7.01 -3.29
CA LEU A 93 -6.57 -7.66 -3.28
C LEU A 93 -7.03 -8.10 -1.88
N LYS A 94 -6.48 -7.50 -0.82
CA LYS A 94 -6.89 -7.83 0.55
C LYS A 94 -8.32 -7.42 0.88
N PHE A 95 -8.85 -6.40 0.21
CA PHE A 95 -10.26 -6.02 0.27
C PHE A 95 -11.05 -6.82 -0.77
N ARG A 96 -12.27 -7.25 -0.40
CA ARG A 96 -13.14 -8.08 -1.25
C ARG A 96 -14.60 -7.65 -1.10
N ASP A 97 -14.80 -6.36 -0.95
CA ASP A 97 -16.09 -5.72 -0.78
C ASP A 97 -16.52 -4.99 -2.06
N ASP A 98 -17.66 -4.29 -2.00
CA ASP A 98 -18.25 -3.63 -3.16
C ASP A 98 -17.74 -2.20 -3.38
N ARG A 99 -16.68 -1.76 -2.65
CA ARG A 99 -16.02 -0.49 -2.93
C ARG A 99 -15.40 -0.53 -4.33
N GLU A 100 -15.41 0.63 -4.97
CA GLU A 100 -14.79 0.78 -6.29
C GLU A 100 -13.28 0.58 -6.22
N ALA A 101 -12.77 -0.37 -7.01
CA ALA A 101 -11.35 -0.65 -7.16
C ALA A 101 -10.78 0.03 -8.41
N ILE A 102 -11.53 0.01 -9.51
CA ILE A 102 -11.12 0.57 -10.79
C ILE A 102 -12.27 1.35 -11.38
N VAL A 103 -11.99 2.57 -11.84
CA VAL A 103 -12.87 3.37 -12.68
C VAL A 103 -12.15 3.60 -14.00
N SER A 104 -12.71 3.07 -15.09
CA SER A 104 -12.17 3.20 -16.44
C SER A 104 -13.04 4.15 -17.24
N CYS A 105 -12.43 5.17 -17.83
CA CYS A 105 -13.05 6.15 -18.69
C CYS A 105 -12.35 6.13 -20.06
N GLY A 106 -13.10 6.37 -21.11
CA GLY A 106 -12.58 6.51 -22.47
C GLY A 106 -13.46 7.52 -23.24
N GLU A 107 -12.92 8.09 -24.32
CA GLU A 107 -13.64 9.09 -25.10
C GLU A 107 -14.92 8.53 -25.70
N ASP A 108 -14.87 7.30 -26.26
CA ASP A 108 -15.97 6.65 -26.96
C ASP A 108 -16.60 5.49 -26.18
N ARG A 109 -16.34 5.39 -24.86
CA ARG A 109 -16.83 4.28 -24.06
C ARG A 109 -17.52 4.78 -22.79
N PRO A 110 -18.61 4.13 -22.36
CA PRO A 110 -19.24 4.46 -21.09
C PRO A 110 -18.26 4.20 -19.93
N VAL A 111 -18.37 5.00 -18.89
CA VAL A 111 -17.59 4.81 -17.65
C VAL A 111 -17.88 3.42 -17.10
N ARG A 112 -16.83 2.62 -16.97
CA ARG A 112 -16.90 1.27 -16.34
C ARG A 112 -16.33 1.34 -14.94
N ARG A 113 -17.06 0.78 -13.99
CA ARG A 113 -16.65 0.65 -12.58
C ARG A 113 -16.52 -0.82 -12.25
N VAL A 114 -15.45 -1.17 -11.54
CA VAL A 114 -15.18 -2.53 -11.09
C VAL A 114 -14.95 -2.48 -9.58
N SER A 115 -15.70 -3.25 -8.82
CA SER A 115 -15.51 -3.37 -7.38
C SER A 115 -14.30 -4.25 -7.01
N TYR A 116 -13.81 -4.14 -5.75
CA TYR A 116 -12.75 -5.05 -5.27
C TYR A 116 -13.18 -6.50 -5.32
N ARG A 117 -14.45 -6.82 -5.09
CA ARG A 117 -15.00 -8.16 -5.21
C ARG A 117 -14.89 -8.69 -6.64
N GLU A 118 -15.34 -7.90 -7.61
CA GLU A 118 -15.27 -8.26 -9.03
C GLU A 118 -13.82 -8.40 -9.51
N LEU A 119 -12.96 -7.46 -9.14
CA LEU A 119 -11.54 -7.49 -9.46
C LEU A 119 -10.88 -8.77 -8.92
N TYR A 120 -11.16 -9.12 -7.66
CA TYR A 120 -10.67 -10.36 -7.09
C TYR A 120 -11.07 -11.58 -7.91
N HIS A 121 -12.36 -11.70 -8.29
CA HIS A 121 -12.83 -12.81 -9.10
C HIS A 121 -12.21 -12.84 -10.50
N GLN A 122 -11.97 -11.68 -11.12
CA GLN A 122 -11.28 -11.59 -12.41
C GLN A 122 -9.83 -12.08 -12.29
N VAL A 123 -9.11 -11.66 -11.25
CA VAL A 123 -7.73 -12.09 -11.01
C VAL A 123 -7.66 -13.61 -10.73
N VAL A 124 -8.58 -14.15 -9.94
CA VAL A 124 -8.64 -15.60 -9.68
C VAL A 124 -8.83 -16.40 -10.98
N ARG A 125 -9.75 -15.96 -11.85
CA ARG A 125 -9.96 -16.61 -13.14
C ARG A 125 -8.74 -16.50 -14.06
N ALA A 126 -8.10 -15.33 -14.14
CA ALA A 126 -6.89 -15.13 -14.93
C ALA A 126 -5.74 -16.01 -14.43
N ALA A 127 -5.53 -16.06 -13.12
CA ALA A 127 -4.51 -16.91 -12.50
C ALA A 127 -4.76 -18.40 -12.76
N ALA A 128 -6.02 -18.85 -12.68
CA ALA A 128 -6.38 -20.22 -12.99
C ALA A 128 -6.13 -20.55 -14.48
N GLY A 129 -6.47 -19.62 -15.39
CA GLY A 129 -6.20 -19.77 -16.82
C GLY A 129 -4.70 -19.89 -17.13
N LEU A 130 -3.87 -18.99 -16.58
CA LEU A 130 -2.42 -19.05 -16.74
C LEU A 130 -1.83 -20.37 -16.21
N LYS A 131 -2.30 -20.81 -15.05
CA LYS A 131 -1.89 -22.09 -14.47
C LYS A 131 -2.33 -23.26 -15.36
N GLY A 132 -3.53 -23.22 -15.93
CA GLY A 132 -4.03 -24.23 -16.89
C GLY A 132 -3.21 -24.27 -18.18
N LEU A 133 -2.61 -23.16 -18.59
CA LEU A 133 -1.68 -23.08 -19.72
C LEU A 133 -0.24 -23.55 -19.37
N GLY A 134 -0.01 -24.02 -18.15
CA GLY A 134 1.29 -24.55 -17.72
C GLY A 134 2.29 -23.51 -17.22
N VAL A 135 1.86 -22.25 -17.02
CA VAL A 135 2.74 -21.18 -16.46
C VAL A 135 3.19 -21.57 -15.06
N GLN A 136 4.51 -21.54 -14.83
CA GLN A 136 5.17 -21.93 -13.60
C GLN A 136 5.98 -20.80 -13.00
N ARG A 137 6.49 -21.03 -11.79
CA ARG A 137 7.38 -20.08 -11.13
C ARG A 137 8.68 -19.89 -11.92
N GLY A 138 8.99 -18.66 -12.25
CA GLY A 138 10.16 -18.29 -13.06
C GLY A 138 9.81 -17.95 -14.50
N ASP A 139 8.62 -18.30 -14.97
CA ASP A 139 8.16 -17.92 -16.31
C ASP A 139 7.91 -16.41 -16.39
N ARG A 140 8.14 -15.88 -17.58
CA ARG A 140 7.87 -14.47 -17.89
C ARG A 140 6.56 -14.39 -18.66
N VAL A 141 5.62 -13.62 -18.10
CA VAL A 141 4.35 -13.32 -18.75
C VAL A 141 4.36 -11.84 -19.17
N ALA A 142 4.15 -11.59 -20.45
CA ALA A 142 4.08 -10.24 -20.99
C ALA A 142 2.68 -9.97 -21.52
N GLY A 143 2.21 -8.72 -21.34
CA GLY A 143 0.96 -8.23 -21.91
C GLY A 143 1.26 -7.10 -22.89
N TYR A 144 0.68 -7.17 -24.07
CA TYR A 144 0.61 -6.05 -25.01
C TYR A 144 -0.81 -5.49 -24.98
N MET A 145 -0.95 -4.33 -24.36
CA MET A 145 -2.26 -3.71 -24.11
C MET A 145 -2.26 -2.27 -24.60
N PRO A 146 -3.42 -1.77 -25.10
CA PRO A 146 -3.58 -0.37 -25.48
C PRO A 146 -3.53 0.57 -24.27
#